data_bff8e734905f6a4f930898e29207accb
#
_entry.id   bff8e734905f6a4f930898e29207accb
#
_cell.length_a   1.000
_cell.length_b   1.000
_cell.length_c   1.000
_cell.angle_alpha   90.00
_cell.angle_beta   90.00
_cell.angle_gamma   90.00
#
_symmetry.space_group_name_H-M   'P 1'
#
loop_
_entity.id
_entity.type
_entity.pdbx_description
1 polymer ?
#
loop_
_entity_poly.entity_id
_entity_poly.type
_entity_poly.pdbx_seq_one_letter_code
_entity_poly.pdbx_strand_id
1 'polypeptide(L)'
;QILEWAGEEFDGVIAFDEAHAMANALGGTGSRGKVKGSEQGIAGLRLQNLLPRARVLYASATGASDIANLGYAARLGLWGPETAFPNYDKFLSDIRAGGISAMELVVRDLKSQGLYLARALSFAGVEYELLEHELTKEQISVYDSYAGAWAIIHKNLEAALEATRIVDEDSGDTLNRNAKAAALSIFEGTKQRFFAQLLLSMKLPSLLPAIEQALEEGHSAVVQLVSTAEAMLNRR
;
A
#
# COMPACT_ATOMS: atom_id res chain seq x y z
N GLN A 1 13.76 14.16 13.87
CA GLN A 1 12.71 14.45 14.88
C GLN A 1 12.49 13.27 15.83
N ILE A 2 12.00 12.07 15.38
CA ILE A 2 11.76 10.91 16.29
C ILE A 2 13.06 10.48 16.98
N LEU A 3 14.17 10.38 16.24
CA LEU A 3 15.47 9.98 16.78
C LEU A 3 16.03 11.02 17.75
N GLU A 4 15.87 12.30 17.44
CA GLU A 4 16.27 13.41 18.31
C GLU A 4 15.47 13.42 19.62
N TRP A 5 14.16 13.12 19.52
CA TRP A 5 13.29 13.04 20.69
C TRP A 5 13.58 11.80 21.55
N ALA A 6 13.78 10.62 20.95
CA ALA A 6 14.00 9.37 21.65
C ALA A 6 15.42 9.31 22.29
N GLY A 7 16.42 9.84 21.59
CA GLY A 7 17.83 9.70 21.94
C GLY A 7 18.41 8.34 21.51
N GLU A 8 19.73 8.29 21.33
CA GLU A 8 20.44 7.11 20.80
C GLU A 8 20.38 5.89 21.76
N GLU A 9 20.25 6.14 23.05
CA GLU A 9 20.22 5.13 24.12
C GLU A 9 18.79 4.63 24.41
N PHE A 10 17.81 4.96 23.57
CA PHE A 10 16.41 4.57 23.76
C PHE A 10 16.26 3.04 23.84
N ASP A 11 15.75 2.55 24.97
CA ASP A 11 15.53 1.12 25.28
C ASP A 11 14.04 0.76 25.44
N GLY A 12 13.15 1.68 25.07
CA GLY A 12 11.71 1.50 25.12
C GLY A 12 11.17 0.57 24.03
N VAL A 13 9.90 0.74 23.70
CA VAL A 13 9.20 -0.04 22.67
C VAL A 13 8.86 0.83 21.47
N ILE A 14 9.17 0.34 20.27
CA ILE A 14 8.70 0.88 19.00
C ILE A 14 7.59 -0.03 18.51
N ALA A 15 6.35 0.44 18.51
CA ALA A 15 5.21 -0.28 17.97
C ALA A 15 4.88 0.27 16.58
N PHE A 16 5.03 -0.59 15.56
CA PHE A 16 4.58 -0.29 14.20
C PHE A 16 3.17 -0.83 14.02
N ASP A 17 2.19 0.05 14.06
CA ASP A 17 0.83 -0.27 13.67
C ASP A 17 0.71 -0.28 12.15
N GLU A 18 -0.15 -1.14 11.61
CA GLU A 18 -0.24 -1.42 10.18
C GLU A 18 1.13 -1.69 9.54
N ALA A 19 1.93 -2.52 10.19
CA ALA A 19 3.32 -2.80 9.80
C ALA A 19 3.47 -3.26 8.34
N HIS A 20 2.41 -3.84 7.73
CA HIS A 20 2.38 -4.21 6.32
C HIS A 20 2.60 -3.02 5.36
N ALA A 21 2.35 -1.79 5.80
CA ALA A 21 2.66 -0.59 5.01
C ALA A 21 4.16 -0.43 4.73
N MET A 22 5.03 -1.13 5.49
CA MET A 22 6.48 -1.18 5.27
C MET A 22 6.91 -2.34 4.35
N ALA A 23 6.00 -3.11 3.77
CA ALA A 23 6.31 -4.31 2.96
C ALA A 23 7.34 -4.08 1.86
N ASN A 24 7.35 -2.89 1.25
CA ASN A 24 8.29 -2.51 0.19
C ASN A 24 9.57 -1.83 0.72
N ALA A 25 9.99 -2.09 1.95
CA ALA A 25 11.15 -1.42 2.57
C ALA A 25 12.46 -1.65 1.81
N LEU A 26 12.67 -2.86 1.30
CA LEU A 26 13.89 -3.24 0.57
C LEU A 26 13.82 -2.98 -0.94
N GLY A 27 12.63 -2.56 -1.44
CA GLY A 27 12.42 -2.45 -2.88
C GLY A 27 12.36 -3.80 -3.57
N GLY A 28 12.68 -3.84 -4.84
CA GLY A 28 12.64 -5.09 -5.62
C GLY A 28 13.05 -4.90 -7.06
N THR A 29 12.77 -5.91 -7.87
CA THR A 29 12.98 -5.84 -9.32
C THR A 29 11.60 -5.75 -9.99
N GLY A 30 11.30 -4.62 -10.59
CA GLY A 30 10.09 -4.43 -11.39
C GLY A 30 10.34 -4.70 -12.87
N SER A 31 9.31 -4.65 -13.69
CA SER A 31 9.37 -4.83 -15.15
C SER A 31 10.33 -3.86 -15.87
N ARG A 32 10.69 -2.75 -15.21
CA ARG A 32 11.58 -1.69 -15.74
C ARG A 32 12.93 -1.60 -15.00
N GLY A 33 13.33 -2.65 -14.25
CA GLY A 33 14.58 -2.69 -13.48
C GLY A 33 14.38 -2.58 -11.97
N LYS A 34 15.47 -2.21 -11.25
CA LYS A 34 15.44 -2.10 -9.79
C LYS A 34 14.50 -0.97 -9.34
N VAL A 35 13.59 -1.29 -8.44
CA VAL A 35 12.68 -0.33 -7.79
C VAL A 35 13.18 -0.06 -6.39
N LYS A 36 13.35 1.22 -6.06
CA LYS A 36 13.71 1.67 -4.71
C LYS A 36 12.60 1.29 -3.73
N GLY A 37 12.96 0.98 -2.50
CA GLY A 37 11.99 0.76 -1.42
C GLY A 37 11.11 2.00 -1.17
N SER A 38 9.94 1.77 -0.58
CA SER A 38 9.05 2.87 -0.20
C SER A 38 9.70 3.74 0.87
N GLU A 39 9.48 5.04 0.83
CA GLU A 39 10.04 5.99 1.82
C GLU A 39 9.63 5.62 3.25
N GLN A 40 8.39 5.18 3.44
CA GLN A 40 7.87 4.71 4.72
C GLN A 40 8.61 3.44 5.20
N GLY A 41 8.81 2.47 4.32
CA GLY A 41 9.54 1.24 4.65
C GLY A 41 11.01 1.51 4.98
N ILE A 42 11.68 2.35 4.19
CA ILE A 42 13.06 2.77 4.43
C ILE A 42 13.18 3.50 5.76
N ALA A 43 12.25 4.42 6.08
CA ALA A 43 12.24 5.14 7.34
C ALA A 43 12.05 4.21 8.53
N GLY A 44 11.15 3.23 8.43
CA GLY A 44 10.93 2.22 9.47
C GLY A 44 12.17 1.33 9.72
N LEU A 45 12.83 0.85 8.65
CA LEU A 45 14.10 0.11 8.78
C LEU A 45 15.20 0.97 9.41
N ARG A 46 15.33 2.21 8.97
CA ARG A 46 16.33 3.14 9.51
C ARG A 46 16.11 3.39 11.00
N LEU A 47 14.85 3.57 11.42
CA LEU A 47 14.51 3.77 12.83
C LEU A 47 14.94 2.55 13.68
N GLN A 48 14.63 1.33 13.24
CA GLN A 48 15.01 0.10 13.91
C GLN A 48 16.54 -0.05 14.04
N ASN A 49 17.28 0.29 12.97
CA ASN A 49 18.74 0.16 12.94
C ASN A 49 19.44 1.20 13.82
N LEU A 50 18.90 2.41 13.92
CA LEU A 50 19.47 3.50 14.71
C LEU A 50 19.13 3.43 16.20
N LEU A 51 18.13 2.63 16.57
CA LEU A 51 17.73 2.40 17.96
C LEU A 51 17.88 0.90 18.31
N PRO A 52 19.10 0.37 18.36
CA PRO A 52 19.34 -1.08 18.52
C PRO A 52 18.88 -1.65 19.85
N ARG A 53 18.76 -0.83 20.88
CA ARG A 53 18.31 -1.23 22.24
C ARG A 53 16.78 -1.27 22.36
N ALA A 54 16.06 -0.61 21.43
CA ALA A 54 14.61 -0.62 21.43
C ALA A 54 14.04 -2.02 21.14
N ARG A 55 12.96 -2.36 21.83
CA ARG A 55 12.14 -3.53 21.52
C ARG A 55 11.18 -3.14 20.38
N VAL A 56 10.96 -4.04 19.42
CA VAL A 56 10.12 -3.75 18.27
C VAL A 56 8.91 -4.66 18.24
N LEU A 57 7.73 -4.07 18.14
CA LEU A 57 6.47 -4.75 17.94
C LEU A 57 5.92 -4.41 16.55
N TYR A 58 5.59 -5.42 15.77
CA TYR A 58 4.89 -5.28 14.50
C TYR A 58 3.45 -5.73 14.68
N ALA A 59 2.50 -4.84 14.47
CA ALA A 59 1.07 -5.13 14.48
C ALA A 59 0.49 -4.96 13.08
N SER A 60 -0.31 -5.91 12.62
CA SER A 60 -0.99 -5.84 11.33
C SER A 60 -2.21 -6.75 11.32
N ALA A 61 -3.31 -6.26 10.77
CA ALA A 61 -4.51 -7.07 10.53
C ALA A 61 -4.33 -8.04 9.35
N THR A 62 -3.46 -7.70 8.40
CA THR A 62 -3.14 -8.52 7.22
C THR A 62 -1.74 -9.09 7.35
N GLY A 63 -1.63 -10.41 7.33
CA GLY A 63 -0.33 -11.07 7.25
C GLY A 63 0.40 -10.75 5.94
N ALA A 64 1.69 -11.10 5.89
CA ALA A 64 2.46 -10.97 4.65
C ALA A 64 1.87 -11.91 3.58
N SER A 65 1.43 -11.34 2.48
CA SER A 65 0.93 -12.09 1.32
C SER A 65 2.07 -12.79 0.54
N ASP A 66 3.27 -12.26 0.64
CA ASP A 66 4.51 -12.84 0.10
C ASP A 66 5.61 -12.71 1.17
N ILE A 67 6.48 -13.72 1.25
CA ILE A 67 7.64 -13.71 2.16
C ILE A 67 8.56 -12.51 1.89
N ALA A 68 8.64 -12.03 0.66
CA ALA A 68 9.38 -10.82 0.30
C ALA A 68 8.88 -9.57 1.03
N ASN A 69 7.62 -9.56 1.44
CA ASN A 69 7.02 -8.45 2.18
C ASN A 69 7.52 -8.36 3.63
N LEU A 70 8.23 -9.37 4.13
CA LEU A 70 8.79 -9.37 5.50
C LEU A 70 10.14 -8.64 5.61
N GLY A 71 10.67 -8.07 4.52
CA GLY A 71 11.96 -7.39 4.53
C GLY A 71 12.11 -6.25 5.55
N TYR A 72 11.01 -5.69 6.03
CA TYR A 72 11.01 -4.68 7.08
C TYR A 72 11.19 -5.27 8.49
N ALA A 73 10.92 -6.57 8.67
CA ALA A 73 10.86 -7.22 9.98
C ALA A 73 12.25 -7.68 10.47
N ALA A 74 13.24 -6.81 10.38
CA ALA A 74 14.63 -7.10 10.69
C ALA A 74 14.87 -7.53 12.17
N ARG A 75 13.92 -7.23 13.06
CA ARG A 75 14.05 -7.52 14.50
C ARG A 75 13.30 -8.79 14.92
N LEU A 76 12.71 -9.55 13.99
CA LEU A 76 12.09 -10.85 14.29
C LEU A 76 13.09 -12.01 14.39
N GLY A 77 14.37 -11.78 14.06
CA GLY A 77 15.37 -12.86 14.11
C GLY A 77 15.20 -13.91 13.00
N LEU A 78 14.59 -13.54 11.87
CA LEU A 78 14.42 -14.44 10.72
C LEU A 78 15.72 -14.66 9.95
N TRP A 79 16.64 -13.69 9.97
CA TRP A 79 17.97 -13.73 9.37
C TRP A 79 18.95 -12.89 10.19
N GLY A 80 20.23 -13.10 9.96
CA GLY A 80 21.32 -12.39 10.62
C GLY A 80 22.24 -13.32 11.43
N PRO A 81 23.15 -12.77 12.21
CA PRO A 81 24.06 -13.55 13.06
C PRO A 81 23.27 -14.51 13.97
N GLU A 82 23.78 -15.71 14.14
CA GLU A 82 23.21 -16.76 15.03
C GLU A 82 21.85 -17.32 14.55
N THR A 83 21.42 -17.02 13.34
CA THR A 83 20.22 -17.60 12.72
C THR A 83 20.59 -18.61 11.63
N ALA A 84 19.62 -19.40 11.16
CA ALA A 84 19.83 -20.34 10.05
C ALA A 84 20.12 -19.62 8.71
N PHE A 85 19.80 -18.34 8.58
CA PHE A 85 19.93 -17.56 7.37
C PHE A 85 20.84 -16.35 7.62
N PRO A 86 22.04 -16.29 7.03
CA PRO A 86 23.01 -15.23 7.31
C PRO A 86 22.55 -13.83 6.89
N ASN A 87 21.62 -13.73 5.93
CA ASN A 87 21.05 -12.48 5.45
C ASN A 87 19.66 -12.69 4.84
N TYR A 88 18.98 -11.58 4.55
CA TYR A 88 17.63 -11.58 3.97
C TYR A 88 17.54 -12.28 2.61
N ASP A 89 18.51 -12.10 1.71
CA ASP A 89 18.47 -12.70 0.38
C ASP A 89 18.52 -14.23 0.46
N LYS A 90 19.36 -14.76 1.34
CA LYS A 90 19.45 -16.20 1.59
C LYS A 90 18.17 -16.74 2.21
N PHE A 91 17.63 -16.05 3.22
CA PHE A 91 16.32 -16.37 3.80
C PHE A 91 15.25 -16.43 2.72
N LEU A 92 15.11 -15.36 1.90
CA LEU A 92 14.10 -15.28 0.85
C LEU A 92 14.23 -16.40 -0.18
N SER A 93 15.46 -16.70 -0.64
CA SER A 93 15.71 -17.74 -1.64
C SER A 93 15.38 -19.13 -1.13
N ASP A 94 15.79 -19.45 0.09
CA ASP A 94 15.60 -20.78 0.66
C ASP A 94 14.12 -21.05 1.02
N ILE A 95 13.44 -20.06 1.60
CA ILE A 95 12.02 -20.21 1.89
C ILE A 95 11.20 -20.31 0.62
N ARG A 96 11.52 -19.55 -0.45
CA ARG A 96 10.86 -19.69 -1.74
C ARG A 96 11.08 -21.07 -2.36
N ALA A 97 12.29 -21.60 -2.26
CA ALA A 97 12.61 -22.95 -2.74
C ALA A 97 11.84 -24.03 -1.96
N GLY A 98 11.65 -23.86 -0.65
CA GLY A 98 10.91 -24.79 0.18
C GLY A 98 9.37 -24.62 0.14
N GLY A 99 8.90 -23.53 -0.47
CA GLY A 99 7.47 -23.24 -0.65
C GLY A 99 6.68 -23.09 0.65
N ILE A 100 5.39 -23.47 0.61
CA ILE A 100 4.46 -23.32 1.73
C ILE A 100 4.95 -24.07 2.98
N SER A 101 5.49 -25.27 2.81
CA SER A 101 5.97 -26.07 3.96
C SER A 101 7.10 -25.41 4.72
N ALA A 102 8.03 -24.74 4.02
CA ALA A 102 9.09 -23.97 4.67
C ALA A 102 8.54 -22.74 5.42
N MET A 103 7.55 -22.05 4.84
CA MET A 103 6.86 -20.95 5.51
C MET A 103 6.14 -21.39 6.79
N GLU A 104 5.45 -22.53 6.75
CA GLU A 104 4.76 -23.09 7.90
C GLU A 104 5.73 -23.45 9.04
N LEU A 105 6.91 -24.01 8.70
CA LEU A 105 7.94 -24.31 9.68
C LEU A 105 8.45 -23.04 10.36
N VAL A 106 8.76 -21.99 9.60
CA VAL A 106 9.19 -20.69 10.16
C VAL A 106 8.12 -20.10 11.06
N VAL A 107 6.86 -20.09 10.65
CA VAL A 107 5.76 -19.55 11.45
C VAL A 107 5.58 -20.36 12.74
N ARG A 108 5.68 -21.69 12.67
CA ARG A 108 5.59 -22.56 13.84
C ARG A 108 6.73 -22.32 14.82
N ASP A 109 7.93 -22.13 14.30
CA ASP A 109 9.12 -21.83 15.11
C ASP A 109 8.99 -20.47 15.80
N LEU A 110 8.63 -19.42 15.09
CA LEU A 110 8.35 -18.10 15.66
C LEU A 110 7.25 -18.15 16.75
N LYS A 111 6.19 -18.93 16.53
CA LYS A 111 5.14 -19.12 17.54
C LYS A 111 5.67 -19.83 18.78
N SER A 112 6.48 -20.88 18.63
CA SER A 112 7.06 -21.62 19.74
C SER A 112 8.00 -20.76 20.60
N GLN A 113 8.67 -19.80 19.98
CA GLN A 113 9.55 -18.83 20.63
C GLN A 113 8.79 -17.61 21.21
N GLY A 114 7.47 -17.50 21.00
CA GLY A 114 6.68 -16.35 21.41
C GLY A 114 6.92 -15.07 20.61
N LEU A 115 7.59 -15.18 19.47
CA LEU A 115 7.92 -14.05 18.59
C LEU A 115 6.80 -13.72 17.59
N TYR A 116 5.84 -14.63 17.42
CA TYR A 116 4.71 -14.44 16.53
C TYR A 116 3.40 -14.89 17.17
N LEU A 117 2.42 -14.00 17.17
CA LEU A 117 1.05 -14.28 17.58
C LEU A 117 0.11 -14.01 16.42
N ALA A 118 -0.67 -14.99 16.03
CA ALA A 118 -1.76 -14.81 15.09
C ALA A 118 -3.04 -15.38 15.68
N ARG A 119 -4.11 -14.60 15.61
CA ARG A 119 -5.46 -15.01 15.98
C ARG A 119 -6.33 -15.01 14.72
N ALA A 120 -6.79 -16.17 14.32
CA ALA A 120 -7.81 -16.26 13.28
C ALA A 120 -9.16 -15.89 13.89
N LEU A 121 -9.87 -14.98 13.24
CA LEU A 121 -11.27 -14.69 13.57
C LEU A 121 -12.15 -15.75 12.89
N SER A 122 -13.19 -16.17 13.60
CA SER A 122 -14.23 -16.99 13.00
C SER A 122 -15.15 -16.09 12.21
N PHE A 123 -15.46 -16.50 10.97
CA PHE A 123 -16.49 -15.87 10.14
C PHE A 123 -17.85 -16.57 10.27
N ALA A 124 -18.00 -17.49 11.25
CA ALA A 124 -19.29 -18.13 11.51
C ALA A 124 -20.32 -17.06 11.89
N GLY A 125 -21.45 -17.05 11.20
CA GLY A 125 -22.52 -16.06 11.40
C GLY A 125 -22.29 -14.72 10.68
N VAL A 126 -21.25 -14.60 9.85
CA VAL A 126 -21.09 -13.45 8.94
C VAL A 126 -21.83 -13.76 7.65
N GLU A 127 -22.77 -12.91 7.29
CA GLU A 127 -23.45 -12.90 6.00
C GLU A 127 -22.78 -11.86 5.10
N TYR A 128 -22.70 -12.17 3.82
CA TYR A 128 -22.10 -11.32 2.81
C TYR A 128 -23.13 -11.05 1.71
N GLU A 129 -23.47 -9.79 1.52
CA GLU A 129 -24.32 -9.34 0.43
C GLU A 129 -23.59 -8.34 -0.46
N LEU A 130 -23.82 -8.43 -1.76
CA LEU A 130 -23.33 -7.49 -2.74
C LEU A 130 -24.43 -6.48 -3.09
N LEU A 131 -24.26 -5.23 -2.66
CA LEU A 131 -25.12 -4.13 -3.10
C LEU A 131 -24.59 -3.57 -4.42
N GLU A 132 -25.25 -3.92 -5.52
CA GLU A 132 -24.92 -3.40 -6.84
C GLU A 132 -25.61 -2.06 -7.09
N HIS A 133 -24.91 -1.13 -7.71
CA HIS A 133 -25.46 0.14 -8.18
C HIS A 133 -25.32 0.22 -9.70
N GLU A 134 -26.46 0.20 -10.39
CA GLU A 134 -26.50 0.47 -11.82
C GLU A 134 -26.46 1.99 -12.07
N LEU A 135 -25.50 2.42 -12.90
CA LEU A 135 -25.39 3.82 -13.28
C LEU A 135 -26.60 4.26 -14.09
N THR A 136 -27.19 5.40 -13.72
CA THR A 136 -28.25 6.02 -14.54
C THR A 136 -27.68 6.60 -15.83
N LYS A 137 -28.55 6.88 -16.81
CA LYS A 137 -28.14 7.50 -18.09
C LYS A 137 -27.45 8.85 -17.85
N GLU A 138 -27.91 9.61 -16.89
CA GLU A 138 -27.33 10.90 -16.51
C GLU A 138 -25.94 10.71 -15.90
N GLN A 139 -25.77 9.71 -15.03
CA GLN A 139 -24.47 9.37 -14.44
C GLN A 139 -23.47 8.90 -15.49
N ILE A 140 -23.93 8.07 -16.45
CA ILE A 140 -23.10 7.64 -17.59
C ILE A 140 -22.67 8.85 -18.42
N SER A 141 -23.59 9.75 -18.75
CA SER A 141 -23.29 10.97 -19.52
C SER A 141 -22.27 11.86 -18.81
N VAL A 142 -22.39 12.01 -17.50
CA VAL A 142 -21.42 12.76 -16.68
C VAL A 142 -20.05 12.07 -16.69
N TYR A 143 -20.04 10.76 -16.49
CA TYR A 143 -18.78 9.96 -16.50
C TYR A 143 -18.06 10.08 -17.86
N ASP A 144 -18.78 9.90 -18.97
CA ASP A 144 -18.25 9.98 -20.33
C ASP A 144 -17.72 11.39 -20.65
N SER A 145 -18.41 12.43 -20.18
CA SER A 145 -17.96 13.82 -20.36
C SER A 145 -16.61 14.07 -19.66
N TYR A 146 -16.45 13.58 -18.43
CA TYR A 146 -15.16 13.66 -17.72
C TYR A 146 -14.09 12.78 -18.37
N ALA A 147 -14.46 11.58 -18.84
CA ALA A 147 -13.52 10.70 -19.54
C ALA A 147 -12.98 11.37 -20.81
N GLY A 148 -13.86 12.04 -21.58
CA GLY A 148 -13.48 12.85 -22.74
C GLY A 148 -12.55 14.01 -22.38
N ALA A 149 -12.84 14.74 -21.29
CA ALA A 149 -11.99 15.82 -20.81
C ALA A 149 -10.59 15.31 -20.40
N TRP A 150 -10.52 14.21 -19.68
CA TRP A 150 -9.25 13.59 -19.30
C TRP A 150 -8.45 13.09 -20.50
N ALA A 151 -9.09 12.58 -21.55
CA ALA A 151 -8.43 12.20 -22.80
C ALA A 151 -7.79 13.42 -23.49
N ILE A 152 -8.49 14.56 -23.51
CA ILE A 152 -7.95 15.82 -24.06
C ILE A 152 -6.75 16.31 -23.24
N ILE A 153 -6.84 16.28 -21.91
CA ILE A 153 -5.74 16.67 -21.01
C ILE A 153 -4.52 15.77 -21.25
N HIS A 154 -4.72 14.46 -21.37
CA HIS A 154 -3.64 13.50 -21.63
C HIS A 154 -2.92 13.83 -22.95
N LYS A 155 -3.68 14.02 -24.02
CA LYS A 155 -3.13 14.40 -25.35
C LYS A 155 -2.33 15.70 -25.29
N ASN A 156 -2.84 16.71 -24.58
CA ASN A 156 -2.16 17.98 -24.41
C ASN A 156 -0.89 17.87 -23.55
N LEU A 157 -0.91 17.01 -22.54
CA LEU A 157 0.26 16.72 -21.73
C LEU A 157 1.36 16.05 -22.56
N GLU A 158 1.01 15.08 -23.40
CA GLU A 158 1.96 14.43 -24.31
C GLU A 158 2.56 15.45 -25.28
N ALA A 159 1.74 16.27 -25.92
CA ALA A 159 2.20 17.33 -26.83
C ALA A 159 3.11 18.36 -26.10
N ALA A 160 2.81 18.72 -24.87
CA ALA A 160 3.64 19.62 -24.09
C ALA A 160 5.00 18.97 -23.72
N LEU A 161 5.01 17.69 -23.38
CA LEU A 161 6.24 16.95 -23.09
C LEU A 161 7.14 16.83 -24.33
N GLU A 162 6.56 16.68 -25.52
CA GLU A 162 7.26 16.70 -26.81
C GLU A 162 7.80 18.11 -27.10
N ALA A 163 6.96 19.14 -27.03
CA ALA A 163 7.34 20.53 -27.32
C ALA A 163 8.45 21.07 -26.38
N THR A 164 8.51 20.60 -25.15
CA THR A 164 9.57 20.95 -24.20
C THR A 164 10.87 20.17 -24.38
N ARG A 165 10.97 19.35 -25.43
CA ARG A 165 12.11 18.46 -25.73
C ARG A 165 12.50 17.54 -24.58
N ILE A 166 11.58 17.22 -23.74
CA ILE A 166 11.74 16.16 -22.74
C ILE A 166 11.73 14.79 -23.43
N VAL A 167 11.15 14.73 -24.65
CA VAL A 167 11.17 13.56 -25.55
C VAL A 167 11.88 13.98 -26.83
N ASP A 168 12.85 13.19 -27.28
CA ASP A 168 13.49 13.36 -28.59
C ASP A 168 12.55 12.89 -29.71
N GLU A 169 12.26 13.75 -30.71
CA GLU A 169 11.32 13.49 -31.80
C GLU A 169 11.79 12.34 -32.71
N ASP A 170 13.11 12.15 -32.90
CA ASP A 170 13.65 11.17 -33.83
C ASP A 170 13.85 9.78 -33.23
N SER A 171 14.20 9.68 -31.94
CA SER A 171 14.50 8.42 -31.28
C SER A 171 13.40 7.93 -30.33
N GLY A 172 12.46 8.79 -29.96
CA GLY A 172 11.48 8.53 -28.91
C GLY A 172 12.12 8.44 -27.50
N ASP A 173 13.44 8.63 -27.42
CA ASP A 173 14.17 8.66 -26.16
C ASP A 173 14.02 10.00 -25.46
N THR A 174 13.95 9.97 -24.13
CA THR A 174 13.78 11.16 -23.33
C THR A 174 15.13 11.72 -22.91
N LEU A 175 15.36 13.02 -23.16
CA LEU A 175 16.49 13.74 -22.58
C LEU A 175 16.42 13.78 -21.04
N ASN A 176 15.19 13.68 -20.50
CA ASN A 176 14.95 13.52 -19.07
C ASN A 176 13.84 12.48 -18.80
N ARG A 177 14.21 11.21 -18.92
CA ARG A 177 13.30 10.07 -18.71
C ARG A 177 12.55 10.12 -17.37
N ASN A 178 13.20 10.63 -16.32
CA ASN A 178 12.62 10.76 -15.00
C ASN A 178 11.51 11.82 -14.95
N ALA A 179 11.67 12.95 -15.63
CA ALA A 179 10.65 14.02 -15.69
C ALA A 179 9.38 13.57 -16.42
N LYS A 180 9.51 12.88 -17.57
CA LYS A 180 8.37 12.31 -18.29
C LYS A 180 7.64 11.27 -17.43
N ALA A 181 8.37 10.34 -16.85
CA ALA A 181 7.79 9.29 -16.02
C ALA A 181 7.08 9.89 -14.78
N ALA A 182 7.66 10.91 -14.16
CA ALA A 182 7.05 11.60 -13.03
C ALA A 182 5.76 12.34 -13.43
N ALA A 183 5.76 13.09 -14.54
CA ALA A 183 4.59 13.81 -15.02
C ALA A 183 3.43 12.86 -15.35
N LEU A 184 3.70 11.77 -16.09
CA LEU A 184 2.70 10.77 -16.42
C LEU A 184 2.18 10.02 -15.16
N SER A 185 3.05 9.71 -14.21
CA SER A 185 2.67 9.07 -12.95
C SER A 185 1.75 9.97 -12.12
N ILE A 186 2.05 11.27 -12.02
CA ILE A 186 1.22 12.25 -11.32
C ILE A 186 -0.14 12.37 -12.01
N PHE A 187 -0.15 12.45 -13.34
CA PHE A 187 -1.38 12.52 -14.13
C PHE A 187 -2.27 11.29 -13.90
N GLU A 188 -1.71 10.07 -14.06
CA GLU A 188 -2.45 8.83 -13.87
C GLU A 188 -2.97 8.68 -12.44
N GLY A 189 -2.14 8.96 -11.43
CA GLY A 189 -2.57 8.92 -10.04
C GLY A 189 -3.66 9.94 -9.72
N THR A 190 -3.66 11.12 -10.37
CA THR A 190 -4.70 12.14 -10.20
C THR A 190 -5.99 11.72 -10.89
N LYS A 191 -5.91 11.18 -12.10
CA LYS A 191 -7.04 10.62 -12.83
C LYS A 191 -7.73 9.49 -12.06
N GLN A 192 -6.96 8.54 -11.56
CA GLN A 192 -7.50 7.43 -10.77
C GLN A 192 -8.24 7.91 -9.51
N ARG A 193 -7.65 8.84 -8.76
CA ARG A 193 -8.30 9.42 -7.59
C ARG A 193 -9.58 10.16 -7.94
N PHE A 194 -9.58 10.93 -9.03
CA PHE A 194 -10.76 11.64 -9.50
C PHE A 194 -11.91 10.67 -9.81
N PHE A 195 -11.66 9.65 -10.65
CA PHE A 195 -12.71 8.69 -11.01
C PHE A 195 -13.16 7.83 -9.84
N ALA A 196 -12.27 7.49 -8.91
CA ALA A 196 -12.64 6.78 -7.69
C ALA A 196 -13.62 7.60 -6.84
N GLN A 197 -13.40 8.92 -6.68
CA GLN A 197 -14.31 9.81 -5.97
C GLN A 197 -15.63 10.03 -6.72
N LEU A 198 -15.57 10.18 -8.04
CA LEU A 198 -16.76 10.33 -8.87
C LEU A 198 -17.66 9.09 -8.76
N LEU A 199 -17.10 7.90 -8.91
CA LEU A 199 -17.86 6.65 -8.79
C LEU A 199 -18.38 6.42 -7.37
N LEU A 200 -17.62 6.81 -6.34
CA LEU A 200 -18.06 6.75 -4.96
C LEU A 200 -19.32 7.60 -4.74
N SER A 201 -19.30 8.85 -5.23
CA SER A 201 -20.46 9.74 -5.13
C SER A 201 -21.68 9.24 -5.92
N MET A 202 -21.45 8.61 -7.08
CA MET A 202 -22.52 8.03 -7.89
C MET A 202 -23.22 6.84 -7.22
N LYS A 203 -22.59 6.18 -6.26
CA LYS A 203 -23.17 5.04 -5.51
C LYS A 203 -24.08 5.47 -4.36
N LEU A 204 -24.03 6.72 -3.92
CA LEU A 204 -24.80 7.22 -2.77
C LEU A 204 -26.30 6.95 -2.86
N PRO A 205 -26.98 7.10 -4.01
CA PRO A 205 -28.43 6.86 -4.12
C PRO A 205 -28.85 5.43 -3.77
N SER A 206 -27.97 4.43 -3.96
CA SER A 206 -28.25 3.05 -3.54
C SER A 206 -27.74 2.76 -2.12
N LEU A 207 -26.66 3.37 -1.73
CA LEU A 207 -26.03 3.12 -0.43
C LEU A 207 -26.83 3.72 0.73
N LEU A 208 -27.32 4.96 0.61
CA LEU A 208 -28.03 5.64 1.70
C LEU A 208 -29.30 4.91 2.13
N PRO A 209 -30.19 4.50 1.21
CA PRO A 209 -31.38 3.73 1.60
C PRO A 209 -31.04 2.38 2.25
N ALA A 210 -29.98 1.71 1.79
CA ALA A 210 -29.55 0.44 2.39
C ALA A 210 -29.04 0.63 3.84
N ILE A 211 -28.33 1.72 4.10
CA ILE A 211 -27.91 2.07 5.47
C ILE A 211 -29.13 2.40 6.34
N GLU A 212 -30.06 3.21 5.82
CA GLU A 212 -31.27 3.60 6.55
C GLU A 212 -32.12 2.37 6.92
N GLN A 213 -32.30 1.45 5.98
CA GLN A 213 -33.00 0.19 6.22
C GLN A 213 -32.30 -0.64 7.31
N ALA A 214 -30.98 -0.80 7.25
CA ALA A 214 -30.24 -1.54 8.27
C ALA A 214 -30.39 -0.92 9.67
N LEU A 215 -30.41 0.42 9.76
CA LEU A 215 -30.62 1.12 11.02
C LEU A 215 -32.06 0.92 11.55
N GLU A 216 -33.08 0.94 10.68
CA GLU A 216 -34.46 0.66 11.04
C GLU A 216 -34.65 -0.77 11.55
N GLU A 217 -33.92 -1.72 11.01
CA GLU A 217 -33.89 -3.13 11.45
C GLU A 217 -33.11 -3.33 12.77
N GLY A 218 -32.54 -2.25 13.33
CA GLY A 218 -31.82 -2.26 14.61
C GLY A 218 -30.35 -2.64 14.51
N HIS A 219 -29.77 -2.68 13.31
CA HIS A 219 -28.36 -2.91 13.09
C HIS A 219 -27.53 -1.64 13.33
N SER A 220 -26.24 -1.81 13.59
CA SER A 220 -25.27 -0.71 13.60
C SER A 220 -24.53 -0.69 12.27
N ALA A 221 -24.48 0.47 11.60
CA ALA A 221 -23.80 0.61 10.33
C ALA A 221 -22.37 1.17 10.51
N VAL A 222 -21.37 0.50 9.93
CA VAL A 222 -20.01 1.00 9.82
C VAL A 222 -19.67 1.16 8.35
N VAL A 223 -19.44 2.40 7.91
CA VAL A 223 -19.13 2.70 6.52
C VAL A 223 -17.61 2.85 6.35
N GLN A 224 -17.02 1.97 5.59
CA GLN A 224 -15.61 2.04 5.23
C GLN A 224 -15.43 2.64 3.83
N LEU A 225 -14.75 3.76 3.75
CA LEU A 225 -14.44 4.43 2.48
C LEU A 225 -13.02 4.10 2.04
N VAL A 226 -12.84 3.84 0.76
CA VAL A 226 -11.51 3.59 0.17
C VAL A 226 -10.61 4.84 0.23
N SER A 227 -11.22 6.03 0.16
CA SER A 227 -10.52 7.32 0.23
C SER A 227 -11.48 8.38 0.74
N THR A 228 -10.97 9.31 1.54
CA THR A 228 -11.68 10.52 1.94
C THR A 228 -11.21 11.70 1.10
N ALA A 229 -12.10 12.63 0.77
CA ALA A 229 -11.76 13.87 0.06
C ALA A 229 -11.06 14.92 0.97
N GLU A 230 -10.82 14.61 2.23
CA GLU A 230 -10.30 15.55 3.24
C GLU A 230 -8.96 16.19 2.83
N ALA A 231 -8.04 15.40 2.28
CA ALA A 231 -6.75 15.91 1.80
C ALA A 231 -6.90 16.87 0.60
N MET A 232 -8.00 16.82 -0.14
CA MET A 232 -8.30 17.78 -1.21
C MET A 232 -8.94 19.05 -0.67
N LEU A 233 -9.76 18.95 0.38
CA LEU A 233 -10.41 20.09 1.04
C LEU A 233 -9.39 20.95 1.80
N ASN A 234 -8.37 20.34 2.40
CA ASN A 234 -7.34 21.04 3.17
C ASN A 234 -6.25 21.70 2.31
N ARG A 235 -6.31 21.59 0.98
CA ARG A 235 -5.38 22.25 0.04
C ARG A 235 -5.90 23.59 -0.53
N ARG A 236 -6.93 24.15 0.08
CA ARG A 236 -7.44 25.50 -0.27
C ARG A 236 -6.71 26.60 0.45
#